data_0fb746a098640e35054919c2b68479e0
#
_entry.id   0fb746a098640e35054919c2b68479e0
#
_cell.length_a   1.000
_cell.length_b   1.000
_cell.length_c   1.000
_cell.angle_alpha   90.00
_cell.angle_beta   90.00
_cell.angle_gamma   90.00
#
_symmetry.space_group_name_H-M   'P 1'
#
loop_
_entity.id
_entity.type
_entity.pdbx_description
1 polymer ?
#
loop_
_entity_poly.entity_id
_entity_poly.type
_entity_poly.pdbx_seq_one_letter_code
_entity_poly.pdbx_strand_id
1 'polypeptide(L)'
;MYVLTFLVIILVLPIKETQSMYTVQQQLKSKVADWTSSKSINEDALKVPSKQEFAVNNIQMNMTKGAVEEKLGSPQRVTSNEYGTNWHTYYSDHYRAFVMVSYIDDKVNALYSNQNVISSKSKIKYGTPKEKVRERLGKPITDKQKGHVKFDVQDDEFDNFHKDKIYTTAFYDKHESNNLTAILQVSEKMENRLQQQYGAPSEGLAQSFELQNFDLVNSERVQHKLEPLKYSNSISDTARKHSEDMAEHNYFDHNNLS
;
A
#
# COMPACT_ATOMS: atom_id res chain seq x y z
N MET A 1 -17.53 -6.49 -21.80
CA MET A 1 -17.19 -7.24 -23.03
C MET A 1 -17.19 -6.38 -24.29
N TYR A 2 -17.95 -5.27 -24.37
CA TYR A 2 -18.02 -4.42 -25.59
C TYR A 2 -16.87 -3.41 -25.76
N VAL A 3 -16.15 -3.02 -24.73
CA VAL A 3 -15.04 -2.06 -24.83
C VAL A 3 -13.78 -2.68 -25.43
N LEU A 4 -13.52 -3.97 -25.17
CA LEU A 4 -12.36 -4.67 -25.77
C LEU A 4 -12.55 -4.92 -27.28
N THR A 5 -13.76 -5.17 -27.73
CA THR A 5 -14.09 -5.37 -29.17
C THR A 5 -13.92 -4.08 -29.97
N PHE A 6 -14.21 -2.92 -29.39
CA PHE A 6 -14.06 -1.63 -30.05
C PHE A 6 -12.58 -1.24 -30.26
N LEU A 7 -11.73 -1.61 -29.29
CA LEU A 7 -10.27 -1.33 -29.36
C LEU A 7 -9.56 -2.18 -30.43
N VAL A 8 -10.00 -3.42 -30.63
CA VAL A 8 -9.46 -4.32 -31.65
C VAL A 8 -9.87 -3.90 -33.06
N ILE A 9 -11.07 -3.34 -33.24
CA ILE A 9 -11.56 -2.87 -34.55
C ILE A 9 -10.80 -1.63 -35.01
N ILE A 10 -10.42 -0.72 -34.12
CA ILE A 10 -9.61 0.48 -34.47
C ILE A 10 -8.18 0.10 -34.93
N LEU A 11 -7.66 -1.05 -34.46
CA LEU A 11 -6.32 -1.53 -34.82
C LEU A 11 -6.24 -2.26 -36.17
N VAL A 12 -7.36 -2.65 -36.75
CA VAL A 12 -7.41 -3.52 -37.95
C VAL A 12 -7.96 -2.81 -39.21
N LEU A 13 -8.64 -1.67 -39.07
CA LEU A 13 -9.18 -0.96 -40.22
C LEU A 13 -8.09 -0.13 -40.93
N PRO A 14 -7.91 -0.24 -42.26
CA PRO A 14 -7.02 0.61 -43.06
C PRO A 14 -7.65 1.99 -43.24
N ILE A 15 -7.47 2.87 -42.24
CA ILE A 15 -7.88 4.28 -42.36
C ILE A 15 -6.75 5.01 -43.06
N LYS A 16 -7.06 5.80 -44.13
CA LYS A 16 -6.12 6.73 -44.75
C LYS A 16 -5.63 7.72 -43.68
N GLU A 17 -4.42 7.53 -43.22
CA GLU A 17 -3.86 8.21 -42.05
C GLU A 17 -3.43 9.63 -42.41
N THR A 18 -3.95 10.62 -41.68
CA THR A 18 -3.27 11.90 -41.53
C THR A 18 -2.13 11.70 -40.51
N GLN A 19 -1.02 12.46 -40.67
CA GLN A 19 0.18 12.36 -39.83
C GLN A 19 -0.14 12.45 -38.31
N SER A 20 -1.21 13.14 -37.94
CA SER A 20 -1.72 13.26 -36.57
C SER A 20 -2.31 11.93 -36.04
N MET A 21 -3.06 11.20 -36.85
CA MET A 21 -3.66 9.91 -36.49
C MET A 21 -2.60 8.83 -36.34
N TYR A 22 -1.55 8.84 -37.14
CA TYR A 22 -0.41 7.94 -37.02
C TYR A 22 0.30 8.12 -35.70
N THR A 23 0.52 9.37 -35.27
CA THR A 23 1.16 9.69 -33.98
C THR A 23 0.31 9.22 -32.80
N VAL A 24 -1.02 9.43 -32.84
CA VAL A 24 -1.94 8.95 -31.80
C VAL A 24 -1.97 7.42 -31.74
N GLN A 25 -1.94 6.77 -32.91
CA GLN A 25 -1.94 5.31 -33.01
C GLN A 25 -0.63 4.70 -32.47
N GLN A 26 0.52 5.34 -32.71
CA GLN A 26 1.81 4.94 -32.17
C GLN A 26 1.87 5.16 -30.65
N GLN A 27 1.34 6.28 -30.16
CA GLN A 27 1.24 6.55 -28.71
C GLN A 27 0.29 5.56 -28.01
N LEU A 28 -0.82 5.16 -28.65
CA LEU A 28 -1.71 4.12 -28.12
C LEU A 28 -1.05 2.75 -28.15
N LYS A 29 -0.34 2.40 -29.22
CA LYS A 29 0.42 1.15 -29.31
C LYS A 29 1.54 1.08 -28.30
N SER A 30 2.30 2.17 -28.07
CA SER A 30 3.33 2.22 -27.03
C SER A 30 2.71 2.09 -25.63
N LYS A 31 1.63 2.79 -25.34
CA LYS A 31 0.92 2.68 -24.05
C LYS A 31 0.32 1.29 -23.84
N VAL A 32 -0.25 0.66 -24.87
CA VAL A 32 -0.74 -0.72 -24.79
C VAL A 32 0.43 -1.71 -24.66
N ALA A 33 1.54 -1.49 -25.36
CA ALA A 33 2.74 -2.30 -25.23
C ALA A 33 3.37 -2.12 -23.85
N ASP A 34 3.46 -0.92 -23.31
CA ASP A 34 3.91 -0.65 -21.95
C ASP A 34 2.96 -1.27 -20.91
N TRP A 35 1.65 -1.24 -21.15
CA TRP A 35 0.65 -1.85 -20.29
C TRP A 35 0.68 -3.39 -20.36
N THR A 36 0.96 -3.98 -21.52
CA THR A 36 1.09 -5.44 -21.71
C THR A 36 2.51 -5.95 -21.41
N SER A 37 3.55 -5.12 -21.61
CA SER A 37 4.93 -5.41 -21.23
C SER A 37 5.21 -5.08 -19.77
N SER A 38 4.20 -4.58 -19.04
CA SER A 38 4.30 -4.43 -17.61
C SER A 38 4.68 -5.78 -17.04
N LYS A 39 5.96 -5.93 -16.66
CA LYS A 39 6.43 -7.05 -15.87
C LYS A 39 5.42 -7.21 -14.75
N SER A 40 4.47 -8.15 -14.89
CA SER A 40 3.81 -8.73 -13.75
C SER A 40 4.95 -9.04 -12.81
N ILE A 41 4.90 -8.58 -11.56
CA ILE A 41 5.87 -9.03 -10.58
C ILE A 41 5.69 -10.53 -10.63
N ASN A 42 6.70 -11.19 -11.18
CA ASN A 42 6.66 -12.63 -11.31
C ASN A 42 6.63 -13.15 -9.86
N GLU A 43 5.56 -13.80 -9.46
CA GLU A 43 5.47 -14.42 -8.13
C GLU A 43 6.68 -15.34 -7.90
N ASP A 44 7.21 -15.93 -8.98
CA ASP A 44 8.41 -16.77 -8.96
C ASP A 44 9.68 -15.99 -8.57
N ALA A 45 9.69 -14.65 -8.69
CA ALA A 45 10.78 -13.79 -8.23
C ALA A 45 10.74 -13.51 -6.72
N LEU A 46 9.61 -13.75 -6.05
CA LEU A 46 9.49 -13.58 -4.61
C LEU A 46 10.14 -14.78 -3.90
N LYS A 47 11.10 -14.46 -3.04
CA LYS A 47 11.81 -15.49 -2.26
C LYS A 47 11.13 -15.72 -0.93
N VAL A 48 11.10 -16.97 -0.48
CA VAL A 48 10.71 -17.28 0.89
C VAL A 48 11.72 -16.63 1.84
N PRO A 49 11.28 -15.82 2.83
CA PRO A 49 12.19 -15.14 3.74
C PRO A 49 12.98 -16.14 4.58
N SER A 50 14.28 -15.89 4.75
CA SER A 50 15.16 -16.81 5.47
C SER A 50 15.15 -16.58 6.98
N LYS A 51 15.05 -15.34 7.42
CA LYS A 51 15.21 -14.96 8.84
C LYS A 51 13.90 -14.76 9.57
N GLN A 52 12.91 -14.14 8.92
CA GLN A 52 11.65 -13.73 9.52
C GLN A 52 10.46 -14.43 8.88
N GLU A 53 9.26 -14.27 9.44
CA GLU A 53 8.05 -14.89 8.90
C GLU A 53 7.70 -14.31 7.52
N PHE A 54 7.78 -12.98 7.38
CA PHE A 54 7.36 -12.28 6.17
C PHE A 54 8.49 -11.53 5.47
N ALA A 55 8.35 -11.38 4.16
CA ALA A 55 9.03 -10.39 3.35
C ALA A 55 8.01 -9.71 2.43
N VAL A 56 8.26 -8.45 2.12
CA VAL A 56 7.49 -7.65 1.17
C VAL A 56 8.44 -7.23 0.05
N ASN A 57 8.17 -7.66 -1.17
CA ASN A 57 9.08 -7.48 -2.33
C ASN A 57 10.55 -7.85 -2.02
N ASN A 58 10.73 -8.99 -1.33
CA ASN A 58 12.01 -9.46 -0.82
C ASN A 58 12.70 -8.55 0.23
N ILE A 59 11.99 -7.53 0.73
CA ILE A 59 12.45 -6.70 1.86
C ILE A 59 11.99 -7.34 3.17
N GLN A 60 12.88 -7.43 4.14
CA GLN A 60 12.62 -7.97 5.47
C GLN A 60 12.95 -6.92 6.54
N MET A 61 12.30 -7.05 7.70
CA MET A 61 12.65 -6.27 8.89
C MET A 61 14.15 -6.41 9.21
N ASN A 62 14.76 -5.38 9.77
CA ASN A 62 16.20 -5.27 10.09
C ASN A 62 17.16 -5.22 8.88
N MET A 63 16.70 -5.23 7.63
CA MET A 63 17.57 -4.90 6.50
C MET A 63 18.07 -3.46 6.64
N THR A 64 19.28 -3.18 6.16
CA THR A 64 19.80 -1.81 6.12
C THR A 64 19.09 -1.00 5.03
N LYS A 65 18.96 0.31 5.22
CA LYS A 65 18.40 1.23 4.22
C LYS A 65 19.14 1.10 2.88
N GLY A 66 20.47 1.06 2.89
CA GLY A 66 21.27 0.87 1.68
C GLY A 66 20.94 -0.43 0.93
N ALA A 67 20.70 -1.54 1.65
CA ALA A 67 20.30 -2.80 1.02
C ALA A 67 18.87 -2.76 0.46
N VAL A 68 17.98 -1.94 1.03
CA VAL A 68 16.65 -1.69 0.46
C VAL A 68 16.77 -0.87 -0.83
N GLU A 69 17.53 0.24 -0.78
CA GLU A 69 17.74 1.11 -1.93
C GLU A 69 18.49 0.43 -3.09
N GLU A 70 19.40 -0.50 -2.79
CA GLU A 70 20.02 -1.36 -3.81
C GLU A 70 19.00 -2.23 -4.56
N LYS A 71 17.93 -2.67 -3.88
CA LYS A 71 16.88 -3.51 -4.46
C LYS A 71 15.76 -2.73 -5.14
N LEU A 72 15.32 -1.64 -4.52
CA LEU A 72 14.11 -0.90 -4.91
C LEU A 72 14.42 0.45 -5.60
N GLY A 73 15.70 0.87 -5.61
CA GLY A 73 16.09 2.21 -6.04
C GLY A 73 15.81 3.27 -4.98
N SER A 74 15.78 4.52 -5.40
CA SER A 74 15.41 5.65 -4.53
C SER A 74 13.91 5.67 -4.28
N PRO A 75 13.46 6.11 -3.08
CA PRO A 75 12.04 6.23 -2.81
C PRO A 75 11.39 7.31 -3.69
N GLN A 76 10.19 7.05 -4.15
CA GLN A 76 9.39 8.01 -4.92
C GLN A 76 8.89 9.16 -4.05
N ARG A 77 8.68 8.88 -2.75
CA ARG A 77 8.21 9.84 -1.77
C ARG A 77 8.74 9.49 -0.38
N VAL A 78 8.96 10.54 0.42
CA VAL A 78 9.26 10.42 1.86
C VAL A 78 8.29 11.32 2.61
N THR A 79 7.54 10.74 3.56
CA THR A 79 6.52 11.43 4.37
C THR A 79 6.70 11.08 5.84
N SER A 80 6.36 12.01 6.74
CA SER A 80 6.38 11.74 8.18
C SER A 80 5.33 10.71 8.57
N ASN A 81 5.59 9.97 9.64
CA ASN A 81 4.64 9.05 10.24
C ASN A 81 4.42 9.31 11.73
N GLU A 82 3.40 8.67 12.28
CA GLU A 82 2.99 8.80 13.69
C GLU A 82 4.06 8.36 14.69
N TYR A 83 5.00 7.53 14.29
CA TYR A 83 6.10 7.04 15.13
C TYR A 83 7.25 8.04 15.28
N GLY A 84 7.14 9.25 14.70
CA GLY A 84 8.21 10.26 14.66
C GLY A 84 9.41 9.81 13.81
N THR A 85 9.14 9.05 12.76
CA THR A 85 10.06 8.66 11.69
C THR A 85 9.43 8.99 10.34
N ASN A 86 9.93 8.40 9.25
CA ASN A 86 9.38 8.63 7.92
C ASN A 86 9.00 7.31 7.25
N TRP A 87 7.90 7.32 6.48
CA TRP A 87 7.66 6.35 5.44
C TRP A 87 8.43 6.71 4.18
N HIS A 88 9.17 5.77 3.65
CA HIS A 88 9.81 5.83 2.34
C HIS A 88 8.98 4.94 1.41
N THR A 89 8.33 5.55 0.44
CA THR A 89 7.42 4.88 -0.50
C THR A 89 8.17 4.52 -1.77
N TYR A 90 8.12 3.26 -2.13
CA TYR A 90 8.75 2.69 -3.33
C TYR A 90 7.71 2.05 -4.21
N TYR A 91 7.76 2.29 -5.50
CA TYR A 91 6.99 1.61 -6.52
C TYR A 91 7.66 1.75 -7.89
N SER A 92 7.43 0.79 -8.78
CA SER A 92 7.80 0.89 -10.18
C SER A 92 6.73 1.67 -10.97
N ASP A 93 6.90 1.83 -12.28
CA ASP A 93 5.96 2.54 -13.13
C ASP A 93 4.50 2.22 -12.79
N HIS A 94 3.66 3.24 -12.72
CA HIS A 94 2.23 3.12 -12.42
C HIS A 94 1.92 2.43 -11.09
N TYR A 95 2.63 2.76 -10.01
CA TYR A 95 2.38 2.24 -8.65
C TYR A 95 2.46 0.69 -8.50
N ARG A 96 3.14 0.01 -9.40
CA ARG A 96 3.36 -1.44 -9.25
C ARG A 96 4.49 -1.72 -8.27
N ALA A 97 4.42 -2.90 -7.63
CA ALA A 97 5.36 -3.30 -6.61
C ALA A 97 5.43 -2.33 -5.43
N PHE A 98 4.30 -1.74 -5.08
CA PHE A 98 4.18 -0.75 -4.03
C PHE A 98 4.63 -1.29 -2.68
N VAL A 99 5.58 -0.60 -2.06
CA VAL A 99 6.10 -0.91 -0.72
C VAL A 99 6.36 0.39 0.03
N MET A 100 5.91 0.46 1.27
CA MET A 100 6.32 1.51 2.20
C MET A 100 7.26 0.92 3.24
N VAL A 101 8.37 1.61 3.49
CA VAL A 101 9.41 1.19 4.42
C VAL A 101 9.72 2.31 5.40
N SER A 102 9.78 2.00 6.69
CA SER A 102 10.19 2.96 7.70
C SER A 102 11.41 2.45 8.47
N TYR A 103 12.30 3.37 8.82
CA TYR A 103 13.61 3.05 9.39
C TYR A 103 13.79 3.64 10.78
N ILE A 104 14.52 2.92 11.64
CA ILE A 104 15.17 3.42 12.84
C ILE A 104 16.63 2.99 12.76
N ASP A 105 17.57 3.93 12.98
CA ASP A 105 19.01 3.67 12.91
C ASP A 105 19.41 2.96 11.60
N ASP A 106 18.93 3.47 10.47
CA ASP A 106 19.14 2.94 9.12
C ASP A 106 18.75 1.46 8.93
N LYS A 107 17.89 0.92 9.80
CA LYS A 107 17.34 -0.43 9.67
C LYS A 107 15.83 -0.39 9.51
N VAL A 108 15.30 -1.28 8.68
CA VAL A 108 13.86 -1.47 8.49
C VAL A 108 13.21 -1.84 9.81
N ASN A 109 12.28 -1.01 10.25
CA ASN A 109 11.49 -1.18 11.48
C ASN A 109 9.98 -1.17 11.23
N ALA A 110 9.54 -0.78 10.02
CA ALA A 110 8.18 -1.04 9.56
C ALA A 110 8.16 -1.29 8.06
N LEU A 111 7.21 -2.12 7.61
CA LEU A 111 6.96 -2.51 6.22
C LEU A 111 5.46 -2.56 5.95
N TYR A 112 5.03 -2.07 4.80
CA TYR A 112 3.66 -2.18 4.34
C TYR A 112 3.59 -2.47 2.85
N SER A 113 2.61 -3.27 2.44
CA SER A 113 2.12 -3.36 1.05
C SER A 113 0.69 -3.89 1.00
N ASN A 114 -0.08 -3.39 0.04
CA ASN A 114 -1.39 -3.88 -0.37
C ASN A 114 -1.35 -4.54 -1.77
N GLN A 115 -0.20 -5.02 -2.20
CA GLN A 115 -0.04 -5.66 -3.50
C GLN A 115 0.48 -7.10 -3.39
N ASN A 116 0.40 -7.84 -4.50
CA ASN A 116 0.87 -9.22 -4.60
C ASN A 116 2.41 -9.29 -4.62
N VAL A 117 3.04 -8.74 -3.58
CA VAL A 117 4.49 -8.78 -3.32
C VAL A 117 4.82 -9.35 -1.95
N ILE A 118 3.84 -9.96 -1.30
CA ILE A 118 3.95 -10.55 0.03
C ILE A 118 4.41 -12.00 -0.10
N SER A 119 5.43 -12.37 0.63
CA SER A 119 5.89 -13.76 0.78
C SER A 119 6.13 -14.11 2.24
N SER A 120 5.98 -15.38 2.61
CA SER A 120 6.17 -15.83 4.00
C SER A 120 6.71 -17.24 4.06
N LYS A 121 7.30 -17.62 5.21
CA LYS A 121 7.68 -18.99 5.54
C LYS A 121 6.48 -19.92 5.59
N SER A 122 5.37 -19.43 6.13
CA SER A 122 4.12 -20.18 6.28
C SER A 122 3.28 -20.21 5.01
N LYS A 123 3.82 -19.80 3.85
CA LYS A 123 3.12 -19.78 2.56
C LYS A 123 1.91 -18.84 2.54
N ILE A 124 1.89 -17.82 3.40
CA ILE A 124 0.90 -16.73 3.38
C ILE A 124 1.34 -15.73 2.33
N LYS A 125 0.42 -15.34 1.46
CA LYS A 125 0.62 -14.37 0.38
C LYS A 125 -0.67 -13.59 0.14
N TYR A 126 -0.62 -12.57 -0.69
CA TYR A 126 -1.82 -11.87 -1.17
C TYR A 126 -2.89 -12.88 -1.64
N GLY A 127 -4.14 -12.66 -1.28
CA GLY A 127 -5.23 -13.56 -1.58
C GLY A 127 -5.35 -14.81 -0.68
N THR A 128 -4.49 -14.96 0.36
CA THR A 128 -4.66 -16.07 1.32
C THR A 128 -5.90 -15.85 2.18
N PRO A 129 -6.83 -16.81 2.28
CA PRO A 129 -8.03 -16.68 3.12
C PRO A 129 -7.69 -16.45 4.59
N LYS A 130 -8.49 -15.59 5.28
CA LYS A 130 -8.34 -15.23 6.71
C LYS A 130 -8.16 -16.46 7.60
N GLU A 131 -8.99 -17.49 7.39
CA GLU A 131 -8.92 -18.73 8.18
C GLU A 131 -7.57 -19.44 8.02
N LYS A 132 -6.99 -19.41 6.81
CA LYS A 132 -5.67 -19.98 6.55
C LYS A 132 -4.54 -19.15 7.15
N VAL A 133 -4.70 -17.82 7.22
CA VAL A 133 -3.75 -16.96 7.95
C VAL A 133 -3.75 -17.32 9.43
N ARG A 134 -4.93 -17.42 10.05
CA ARG A 134 -5.09 -17.82 11.46
C ARG A 134 -4.58 -19.24 11.75
N GLU A 135 -4.85 -20.19 10.86
CA GLU A 135 -4.33 -21.56 10.96
C GLU A 135 -2.79 -21.58 11.02
N ARG A 136 -2.13 -20.73 10.26
CA ARG A 136 -0.66 -20.72 10.11
C ARG A 136 0.07 -19.84 11.12
N LEU A 137 -0.53 -18.72 11.53
CA LEU A 137 0.08 -17.78 12.49
C LEU A 137 -0.41 -17.98 13.92
N GLY A 138 -1.50 -18.72 14.11
CA GLY A 138 -2.15 -18.92 15.40
C GLY A 138 -3.21 -17.87 15.70
N LYS A 139 -3.60 -17.77 16.98
CA LYS A 139 -4.64 -16.86 17.42
C LYS A 139 -4.15 -15.40 17.37
N PRO A 140 -4.92 -14.48 16.74
CA PRO A 140 -4.62 -13.06 16.80
C PRO A 140 -4.59 -12.53 18.25
N ILE A 141 -3.79 -11.50 18.48
CA ILE A 141 -3.83 -10.75 19.74
C ILE A 141 -5.08 -9.85 19.77
N THR A 142 -5.64 -9.67 20.94
CA THR A 142 -6.83 -8.84 21.16
C THR A 142 -6.50 -7.45 21.66
N ASP A 143 -5.32 -7.28 22.21
CA ASP A 143 -4.87 -6.00 22.76
C ASP A 143 -3.37 -5.79 22.51
N LYS A 144 -2.97 -4.50 22.45
CA LYS A 144 -1.57 -4.05 22.54
C LYS A 144 -1.36 -3.33 23.86
N GLN A 145 -0.37 -3.74 24.61
CA GLN A 145 -0.02 -3.07 25.87
C GLN A 145 1.04 -2.00 25.62
N LYS A 146 0.78 -0.77 26.10
CA LYS A 146 1.73 0.35 26.10
C LYS A 146 1.82 0.90 27.52
N GLY A 147 2.92 0.64 28.20
CA GLY A 147 3.04 0.95 29.62
C GLY A 147 1.98 0.21 30.44
N HIS A 148 1.14 0.97 31.14
CA HIS A 148 0.04 0.42 31.95
C HIS A 148 -1.32 0.38 31.23
N VAL A 149 -1.39 0.86 30.00
CA VAL A 149 -2.63 0.94 29.20
C VAL A 149 -2.68 -0.21 28.21
N LYS A 150 -3.85 -0.83 28.09
CA LYS A 150 -4.17 -1.81 27.07
C LYS A 150 -5.08 -1.16 26.04
N PHE A 151 -4.71 -1.26 24.78
CA PHE A 151 -5.50 -0.79 23.64
C PHE A 151 -6.11 -1.99 22.95
N ASP A 152 -7.44 -2.04 22.85
CA ASP A 152 -8.15 -3.03 22.05
C ASP A 152 -7.76 -2.86 20.57
N VAL A 153 -7.40 -3.97 19.92
CA VAL A 153 -6.97 -4.02 18.52
C VAL A 153 -7.73 -5.09 17.74
N GLN A 154 -8.93 -5.43 18.22
CA GLN A 154 -9.81 -6.37 17.52
C GLN A 154 -10.61 -5.65 16.45
N ASP A 155 -10.72 -6.27 15.28
CA ASP A 155 -11.52 -5.79 14.17
C ASP A 155 -11.94 -6.95 13.27
N ASP A 156 -12.99 -6.73 12.47
CA ASP A 156 -13.45 -7.73 11.50
C ASP A 156 -12.66 -7.69 10.19
N GLU A 157 -11.99 -6.58 9.90
CA GLU A 157 -11.26 -6.34 8.64
C GLU A 157 -9.77 -6.65 8.74
N PHE A 158 -9.25 -6.84 9.95
CA PHE A 158 -7.85 -7.21 10.14
C PHE A 158 -7.62 -8.09 11.36
N ASP A 159 -6.51 -8.80 11.37
CA ASP A 159 -5.96 -9.51 12.52
C ASP A 159 -4.59 -8.96 12.88
N ASN A 160 -4.33 -8.84 14.17
CA ASN A 160 -3.00 -8.50 14.68
C ASN A 160 -2.32 -9.73 15.24
N PHE A 161 -1.06 -9.95 14.87
CA PHE A 161 -0.21 -11.01 15.41
C PHE A 161 1.05 -10.38 16.01
N HIS A 162 1.57 -10.98 17.07
CA HIS A 162 2.80 -10.55 17.69
C HIS A 162 3.75 -11.74 17.82
N LYS A 163 4.86 -11.69 17.10
CA LYS A 163 5.88 -12.73 17.11
C LYS A 163 7.26 -12.15 16.78
N ASP A 164 8.30 -12.67 17.41
CA ASP A 164 9.69 -12.29 17.17
C ASP A 164 9.94 -10.77 17.28
N LYS A 165 9.26 -10.10 18.23
CA LYS A 165 9.31 -8.64 18.46
C LYS A 165 8.79 -7.82 17.27
N ILE A 166 7.89 -8.39 16.49
CA ILE A 166 7.23 -7.74 15.36
C ILE A 166 5.73 -7.89 15.52
N TYR A 167 5.03 -6.77 15.47
CA TYR A 167 3.58 -6.73 15.25
C TYR A 167 3.31 -6.85 13.76
N THR A 168 2.45 -7.77 13.40
CA THR A 168 2.00 -7.99 12.02
C THR A 168 0.50 -7.81 11.98
N THR A 169 0.03 -6.81 11.23
CA THR A 169 -1.39 -6.62 10.92
C THR A 169 -1.66 -7.20 9.53
N ALA A 170 -2.55 -8.17 9.45
CA ALA A 170 -3.04 -8.77 8.21
C ALA A 170 -4.42 -8.20 7.92
N PHE A 171 -4.57 -7.47 6.82
CA PHE A 171 -5.84 -6.85 6.39
C PHE A 171 -6.57 -7.77 5.40
N TYR A 172 -7.89 -7.80 5.50
CA TYR A 172 -8.75 -8.70 4.71
C TYR A 172 -9.83 -7.92 3.99
N ASP A 173 -10.07 -8.28 2.74
CA ASP A 173 -11.19 -7.73 1.96
C ASP A 173 -12.48 -8.50 2.24
N LYS A 174 -13.43 -7.86 2.92
CA LYS A 174 -14.76 -8.43 3.21
C LYS A 174 -15.57 -8.72 1.95
N HIS A 175 -15.33 -7.98 0.88
CA HIS A 175 -16.03 -8.11 -0.39
C HIS A 175 -15.43 -9.21 -1.27
N GLU A 176 -14.17 -9.60 -1.02
CA GLU A 176 -13.47 -10.67 -1.71
C GLU A 176 -13.20 -11.87 -0.78
N SER A 177 -14.23 -12.38 -0.13
CA SER A 177 -14.21 -13.61 0.69
C SER A 177 -13.23 -13.55 1.88
N ASN A 178 -13.00 -12.39 2.47
CA ASN A 178 -12.04 -12.17 3.55
C ASN A 178 -10.62 -12.68 3.19
N ASN A 179 -10.18 -12.46 1.97
CA ASN A 179 -8.83 -12.78 1.57
C ASN A 179 -7.83 -11.68 2.02
N LEU A 180 -6.60 -12.08 2.32
CA LEU A 180 -5.52 -11.16 2.66
C LEU A 180 -5.28 -10.17 1.51
N THR A 181 -5.46 -8.88 1.77
CA THR A 181 -5.26 -7.80 0.79
C THR A 181 -4.04 -6.94 1.09
N ALA A 182 -3.66 -6.81 2.36
CA ALA A 182 -2.48 -6.05 2.74
C ALA A 182 -1.81 -6.61 3.99
N ILE A 183 -0.54 -6.22 4.20
CA ILE A 183 0.20 -6.51 5.42
C ILE A 183 0.93 -5.26 5.91
N LEU A 184 0.87 -5.02 7.23
CA LEU A 184 1.70 -4.04 7.93
C LEU A 184 2.53 -4.77 8.96
N GLN A 185 3.83 -4.58 8.92
CA GLN A 185 4.74 -5.05 9.97
C GLN A 185 5.36 -3.85 10.69
N VAL A 186 5.35 -3.88 12.01
CA VAL A 186 5.96 -2.85 12.86
C VAL A 186 6.76 -3.55 13.96
N SER A 187 8.03 -3.17 14.13
CA SER A 187 8.84 -3.69 15.24
C SER A 187 8.34 -3.18 16.58
N GLU A 188 8.54 -3.94 17.67
CA GLU A 188 8.31 -3.44 19.04
C GLU A 188 9.05 -2.12 19.29
N LYS A 189 10.28 -1.97 18.76
CA LYS A 189 11.08 -0.75 18.88
C LYS A 189 10.37 0.46 18.26
N MET A 190 9.71 0.29 17.12
CA MET A 190 8.93 1.32 16.46
C MET A 190 7.62 1.57 17.21
N GLU A 191 6.87 0.51 17.52
CA GLU A 191 5.59 0.59 18.23
C GLU A 191 5.71 1.27 19.60
N ASN A 192 6.80 1.01 20.32
CA ASN A 192 7.07 1.61 21.64
C ASN A 192 7.42 3.12 21.58
N ARG A 193 7.57 3.70 20.40
CA ARG A 193 7.67 5.16 20.24
C ARG A 193 6.31 5.86 20.38
N LEU A 194 5.21 5.14 20.16
CA LEU A 194 3.88 5.63 20.46
C LEU A 194 3.52 5.32 21.90
N GLN A 195 3.32 6.36 22.71
CA GLN A 195 2.85 6.22 24.10
C GLN A 195 1.34 6.07 24.20
N GLN A 196 0.61 6.46 23.16
CA GLN A 196 -0.85 6.37 23.01
C GLN A 196 -1.21 5.51 21.79
N GLN A 197 -2.51 5.38 21.51
CA GLN A 197 -2.97 4.63 20.34
C GLN A 197 -2.53 5.27 19.04
N TYR A 198 -2.52 6.61 18.98
CA TYR A 198 -2.12 7.40 17.82
C TYR A 198 -0.98 8.35 18.17
N GLY A 199 -0.25 8.81 17.16
CA GLY A 199 0.76 9.84 17.30
C GLY A 199 0.16 11.20 17.63
N ALA A 200 0.97 12.10 18.19
CA ALA A 200 0.53 13.47 18.45
C ALA A 200 0.17 14.18 17.12
N PRO A 201 -1.00 14.83 17.03
CA PRO A 201 -1.41 15.51 15.81
C PRO A 201 -0.51 16.71 15.51
N SER A 202 -0.23 16.93 14.23
CA SER A 202 0.42 18.13 13.72
C SER A 202 0.02 18.36 12.27
N GLU A 203 0.09 19.61 11.80
CA GLU A 203 -0.21 19.94 10.40
C GLU A 203 0.70 19.15 9.42
N GLY A 204 2.01 19.06 9.72
CA GLY A 204 2.95 18.31 8.88
C GLY A 204 2.64 16.81 8.83
N LEU A 205 2.13 16.23 9.92
CA LEU A 205 1.68 14.84 9.95
C LEU A 205 0.38 14.66 9.15
N ALA A 206 -0.57 15.60 9.26
CA ALA A 206 -1.81 15.56 8.48
C ALA A 206 -1.52 15.63 6.97
N GLN A 207 -0.68 16.57 6.52
CA GLN A 207 -0.24 16.65 5.12
C GLN A 207 0.48 15.39 4.65
N SER A 208 1.27 14.76 5.53
CA SER A 208 1.92 13.48 5.23
C SER A 208 0.90 12.36 5.03
N PHE A 209 -0.15 12.31 5.84
CA PHE A 209 -1.23 11.32 5.71
C PHE A 209 -2.04 11.51 4.43
N GLU A 210 -2.30 12.75 4.01
CA GLU A 210 -2.95 13.04 2.73
C GLU A 210 -2.16 12.43 1.55
N LEU A 211 -0.84 12.63 1.53
CA LEU A 211 0.03 12.08 0.50
C LEU A 211 0.13 10.56 0.57
N GLN A 212 0.19 9.99 1.77
CA GLN A 212 0.17 8.54 1.98
C GLN A 212 -1.15 7.94 1.49
N ASN A 213 -2.29 8.56 1.84
CA ASN A 213 -3.60 8.11 1.37
C ASN A 213 -3.70 8.14 -0.17
N PHE A 214 -3.20 9.19 -0.81
CA PHE A 214 -3.12 9.27 -2.26
C PHE A 214 -2.30 8.11 -2.86
N ASP A 215 -1.13 7.80 -2.28
CA ASP A 215 -0.29 6.70 -2.73
C ASP A 215 -0.96 5.33 -2.50
N LEU A 216 -1.62 5.14 -1.34
CA LEU A 216 -2.36 3.91 -1.01
C LEU A 216 -3.54 3.67 -1.97
N VAL A 217 -4.33 4.70 -2.25
CA VAL A 217 -5.45 4.63 -3.20
C VAL A 217 -4.95 4.26 -4.60
N ASN A 218 -3.84 4.86 -5.05
CA ASN A 218 -3.27 4.54 -6.36
C ASN A 218 -2.70 3.12 -6.42
N SER A 219 -2.06 2.67 -5.35
CA SER A 219 -1.59 1.29 -5.25
C SER A 219 -2.75 0.29 -5.34
N GLU A 220 -3.86 0.55 -4.64
CA GLU A 220 -5.06 -0.29 -4.67
C GLU A 220 -5.72 -0.28 -6.05
N ARG A 221 -5.86 0.90 -6.68
CA ARG A 221 -6.39 1.00 -8.04
C ARG A 221 -5.60 0.14 -9.02
N VAL A 222 -4.28 0.19 -8.96
CA VAL A 222 -3.42 -0.59 -9.86
C VAL A 222 -3.53 -2.09 -9.56
N GLN A 223 -3.66 -2.49 -8.30
CA GLN A 223 -3.92 -3.88 -7.92
C GLN A 223 -5.22 -4.40 -8.55
N HIS A 224 -6.25 -3.54 -8.67
CA HIS A 224 -7.51 -3.81 -9.36
C HIS A 224 -7.50 -3.46 -10.86
N LYS A 225 -6.32 -3.27 -11.47
CA LYS A 225 -6.14 -2.99 -12.91
C LYS A 225 -6.79 -1.68 -13.38
N LEU A 226 -6.90 -0.71 -12.47
CA LEU A 226 -7.36 0.64 -12.77
C LEU A 226 -6.16 1.58 -12.93
N GLU A 227 -6.29 2.58 -13.79
CA GLU A 227 -5.25 3.63 -13.96
C GLU A 227 -5.10 4.43 -12.66
N PRO A 228 -3.86 4.76 -12.25
CA PRO A 228 -3.62 5.61 -11.11
C PRO A 228 -4.16 7.02 -11.34
N LEU A 229 -4.64 7.65 -10.29
CA LEU A 229 -5.08 9.04 -10.28
C LEU A 229 -3.86 9.96 -10.38
N LYS A 230 -4.07 11.13 -10.96
CA LYS A 230 -3.09 12.23 -10.96
C LYS A 230 -3.37 13.13 -9.77
N TYR A 231 -2.32 13.52 -9.06
CA TYR A 231 -2.44 14.46 -7.95
C TYR A 231 -2.84 15.86 -8.48
N SER A 232 -3.77 16.50 -7.77
CA SER A 232 -4.24 17.86 -8.06
C SER A 232 -4.32 18.66 -6.78
N ASN A 233 -3.52 19.72 -6.67
CA ASN A 233 -3.52 20.61 -5.50
C ASN A 233 -4.91 21.17 -5.22
N SER A 234 -5.63 21.67 -6.24
CA SER A 234 -6.95 22.27 -6.06
C SER A 234 -8.00 21.30 -5.54
N ILE A 235 -7.96 20.03 -6.00
CA ILE A 235 -8.87 18.99 -5.50
C ILE A 235 -8.49 18.60 -4.07
N SER A 236 -7.20 18.46 -3.77
CA SER A 236 -6.71 18.16 -2.42
C SER A 236 -7.05 19.25 -1.42
N ASP A 237 -6.95 20.53 -1.81
CA ASP A 237 -7.34 21.65 -0.97
C ASP A 237 -8.86 21.66 -0.69
N THR A 238 -9.67 21.30 -1.69
CA THR A 238 -11.13 21.16 -1.50
C THR A 238 -11.45 20.00 -0.54
N ALA A 239 -10.81 18.85 -0.72
CA ALA A 239 -10.98 17.69 0.16
C ALA A 239 -10.55 18.00 1.60
N ARG A 240 -9.44 18.73 1.80
CA ARG A 240 -8.98 19.16 3.12
C ARG A 240 -10.01 20.06 3.80
N LYS A 241 -10.52 21.06 3.11
CA LYS A 241 -11.56 21.96 3.65
C LYS A 241 -12.83 21.22 4.06
N HIS A 242 -13.22 20.21 3.27
CA HIS A 242 -14.35 19.36 3.65
C HIS A 242 -14.05 18.50 4.89
N SER A 243 -12.83 17.96 5.01
CA SER A 243 -12.40 17.21 6.21
C SER A 243 -12.34 18.12 7.46
N GLU A 244 -11.88 19.36 7.31
CA GLU A 244 -11.86 20.35 8.38
C GLU A 244 -13.30 20.72 8.80
N ASP A 245 -14.21 20.96 7.85
CA ASP A 245 -15.62 21.23 8.12
C ASP A 245 -16.30 20.08 8.88
N MET A 246 -16.06 18.82 8.47
CA MET A 246 -16.53 17.66 9.20
C MET A 246 -16.01 17.60 10.64
N ALA A 247 -14.73 17.90 10.84
CA ALA A 247 -14.11 17.88 12.17
C ALA A 247 -14.63 19.01 13.07
N GLU A 248 -14.79 20.22 12.54
CA GLU A 248 -15.30 21.38 13.28
C GLU A 248 -16.76 21.21 13.70
N HIS A 249 -17.57 20.58 12.86
CA HIS A 249 -19.02 20.44 13.09
C HIS A 249 -19.43 19.05 13.58
N ASN A 250 -18.46 18.13 13.83
CA ASN A 250 -18.70 16.79 14.34
C ASN A 250 -19.69 15.97 13.52
N TYR A 251 -19.56 15.94 12.21
CA TYR A 251 -20.33 15.08 11.31
C TYR A 251 -19.42 14.29 10.38
N PHE A 252 -19.98 13.30 9.70
CA PHE A 252 -19.31 12.53 8.66
C PHE A 252 -20.29 12.30 7.50
N ASP A 253 -20.10 13.03 6.39
CA ASP A 253 -20.94 12.95 5.19
C ASP A 253 -20.11 13.34 3.96
N HIS A 254 -20.61 13.00 2.76
CA HIS A 254 -20.04 13.44 1.49
C HIS A 254 -20.47 14.86 1.08
N ASN A 255 -21.46 15.42 1.74
CA ASN A 255 -21.95 16.77 1.53
C ASN A 255 -21.64 17.64 2.73
N ASN A 256 -21.38 18.92 2.50
CA ASN A 256 -21.28 19.91 3.57
C ASN A 256 -22.64 20.15 4.23
N LEU A 257 -22.63 20.64 5.47
CA LEU A 257 -23.85 20.98 6.21
C LEU A 257 -24.55 22.23 5.66
N SER A 258 -23.91 23.00 4.80
CA SER A 258 -24.45 24.25 4.20
C SER A 258 -24.48 24.18 2.69
#